data_32998892ebc4568245f373f8f523fb51
#
_entry.id   32998892ebc4568245f373f8f523fb51
#
_cell.length_a   1.000
_cell.length_b   1.000
_cell.length_c   1.000
_cell.angle_alpha   90.00
_cell.angle_beta   90.00
_cell.angle_gamma   90.00
#
_symmetry.space_group_name_H-M   'P 1'
#
loop_
_entity.id
_entity.type
_entity.pdbx_description
1 polymer ?
#
loop_
_entity_poly.entity_id
_entity_poly.type
_entity_poly.pdbx_seq_one_letter_code
_entity_poly.pdbx_strand_id
1 'polypeptide(L)'
;VVMLFDERGQADVYERKIEVAARAYRLLTAAGFPPEDIVFDPNVLAVATGIPEHDVYARDFIRATEWIRANLPGVNVSGGISNLSFAFRGVDRVRRAMHSVFLYHGRKAGLNFGIVNPAMTDLYEEIEPELLALAEDVVLARRTEAAENLAAYAERVRGEKEAGGRAAAGEEWRSLPVG
;
A
#
# COMPACT_ATOMS: atom_id res chain seq x y z
N VAL A 1 3.54 19.67 2.69
CA VAL A 1 3.10 18.30 3.08
C VAL A 1 3.15 18.17 4.59
N VAL A 2 2.09 17.65 5.18
CA VAL A 2 1.94 17.41 6.62
C VAL A 2 1.85 15.91 6.86
N MET A 3 2.94 15.31 7.29
CA MET A 3 2.92 13.92 7.74
C MET A 3 2.26 13.84 9.12
N LEU A 4 1.39 12.87 9.32
CA LEU A 4 0.65 12.73 10.58
C LEU A 4 1.50 12.10 11.69
N PHE A 5 2.19 12.96 12.41
CA PHE A 5 2.99 12.64 13.60
C PHE A 5 2.53 13.46 14.80
N ASP A 6 2.63 12.90 15.97
CA ASP A 6 2.47 13.58 17.26
C ASP A 6 3.65 13.25 18.19
N GLU A 7 3.55 13.62 19.47
CA GLU A 7 4.57 13.42 20.48
C GLU A 7 4.86 11.92 20.76
N ARG A 8 3.93 11.03 20.35
CA ARG A 8 4.07 9.56 20.44
C ARG A 8 4.67 8.94 19.17
N GLY A 9 4.99 9.76 18.17
CA GLY A 9 5.52 9.34 16.88
C GLY A 9 4.46 9.28 15.77
N GLN A 10 4.68 8.42 14.79
CA GLN A 10 3.85 8.28 13.60
C GLN A 10 2.42 7.79 13.94
N ALA A 11 1.39 8.46 13.43
CA ALA A 11 0.01 8.02 13.58
C ALA A 11 -0.21 6.74 12.76
N ASP A 12 -0.58 5.67 13.42
CA ASP A 12 -0.69 4.31 12.87
C ASP A 12 -2.14 3.87 12.62
N VAL A 13 -3.04 4.11 13.59
CA VAL A 13 -4.46 3.71 13.52
C VAL A 13 -5.37 4.87 13.11
N TYR A 14 -6.57 4.54 12.65
CA TYR A 14 -7.55 5.49 12.12
C TYR A 14 -7.81 6.68 13.05
N GLU A 15 -8.16 6.40 14.32
CA GLU A 15 -8.56 7.42 15.29
C GLU A 15 -7.44 8.45 15.49
N ARG A 16 -6.20 7.98 15.59
CA ARG A 16 -5.05 8.84 15.77
C ARG A 16 -4.72 9.65 14.51
N LYS A 17 -4.89 9.05 13.32
CA LYS A 17 -4.71 9.76 12.04
C LYS A 17 -5.66 10.95 11.94
N ILE A 18 -6.95 10.77 12.23
CA ILE A 18 -7.94 11.84 12.13
C ILE A 18 -7.77 12.92 13.22
N GLU A 19 -7.39 12.51 14.45
CA GLU A 19 -7.09 13.45 15.54
C GLU A 19 -5.94 14.39 15.17
N VAL A 20 -4.81 13.82 14.72
CA VAL A 20 -3.62 14.60 14.33
C VAL A 20 -3.92 15.48 13.12
N ALA A 21 -4.64 14.98 12.11
CA ALA A 21 -5.03 15.74 10.93
C ALA A 21 -5.91 16.96 11.32
N ALA A 22 -6.93 16.74 12.16
CA ALA A 22 -7.82 17.81 12.62
C ALA A 22 -7.06 18.88 13.44
N ARG A 23 -6.14 18.46 14.32
CA ARG A 23 -5.29 19.37 15.08
C ARG A 23 -4.39 20.20 14.16
N ALA A 24 -3.69 19.55 13.23
CA ALA A 24 -2.81 20.22 12.29
C ALA A 24 -3.57 21.19 11.37
N TYR A 25 -4.74 20.79 10.87
CA TYR A 25 -5.59 21.64 10.04
C TYR A 25 -5.95 22.96 10.77
N ARG A 26 -6.44 22.86 12.02
CA ARG A 26 -6.79 24.06 12.81
C ARG A 26 -5.59 24.98 13.05
N LEU A 27 -4.42 24.41 13.35
CA LEU A 27 -3.21 25.22 13.59
C LEU A 27 -2.73 25.91 12.33
N LEU A 28 -2.69 25.21 11.20
CA LEU A 28 -2.20 25.76 9.93
C LEU A 28 -3.15 26.83 9.38
N THR A 29 -4.46 26.58 9.39
CA THR A 29 -5.44 27.56 8.93
C THR A 29 -5.49 28.80 9.83
N ALA A 30 -5.36 28.63 11.15
CA ALA A 30 -5.23 29.76 12.08
C ALA A 30 -3.94 30.58 11.88
N ALA A 31 -2.87 29.93 11.37
CA ALA A 31 -1.63 30.61 10.99
C ALA A 31 -1.68 31.25 9.59
N GLY A 32 -2.81 31.15 8.88
CA GLY A 32 -3.04 31.79 7.58
C GLY A 32 -2.65 30.92 6.36
N PHE A 33 -2.37 29.62 6.54
CA PHE A 33 -2.17 28.73 5.38
C PHE A 33 -3.50 28.49 4.65
N PRO A 34 -3.56 28.69 3.32
CA PRO A 34 -4.71 28.31 2.53
C PRO A 34 -4.93 26.79 2.62
N PRO A 35 -6.16 26.30 2.86
CA PRO A 35 -6.43 24.85 2.92
C PRO A 35 -5.99 24.07 1.70
N GLU A 36 -6.09 24.64 0.51
CA GLU A 36 -5.69 24.06 -0.76
C GLU A 36 -4.18 23.83 -0.89
N ASP A 37 -3.37 24.52 -0.12
CA ASP A 37 -1.91 24.32 -0.06
C ASP A 37 -1.49 23.24 0.96
N ILE A 38 -2.46 22.73 1.73
CA ILE A 38 -2.21 21.69 2.73
C ILE A 38 -2.38 20.31 2.09
N VAL A 39 -1.33 19.50 2.13
CA VAL A 39 -1.36 18.09 1.69
C VAL A 39 -1.07 17.21 2.91
N PHE A 40 -2.05 16.47 3.38
CA PHE A 40 -1.86 15.50 4.45
C PHE A 40 -1.28 14.19 3.93
N ASP A 41 -0.30 13.62 4.64
CA ASP A 41 0.15 12.24 4.44
C ASP A 41 -0.18 11.42 5.69
N PRO A 42 -1.24 10.59 5.64
CA PRO A 42 -1.65 9.76 6.77
C PRO A 42 -0.73 8.56 7.05
N ASN A 43 0.46 8.53 6.52
CA ASN A 43 1.46 7.49 6.67
C ASN A 43 1.01 6.12 6.16
N VAL A 44 1.48 5.73 4.97
CA VAL A 44 1.33 4.36 4.46
C VAL A 44 2.32 3.46 5.20
N LEU A 45 1.79 2.52 5.97
CA LEU A 45 2.55 1.56 6.76
C LEU A 45 2.49 0.17 6.14
N ALA A 46 3.49 -0.67 6.42
CA ALA A 46 3.54 -2.03 5.94
C ALA A 46 2.44 -2.88 6.58
N VAL A 47 1.79 -3.72 5.76
CA VAL A 47 0.82 -4.73 6.20
C VAL A 47 1.35 -6.15 5.99
N ALA A 48 0.65 -7.15 6.51
CA ALA A 48 1.01 -8.56 6.39
C ALA A 48 2.45 -8.85 6.88
N THR A 49 2.85 -8.22 7.96
CA THR A 49 4.20 -8.35 8.54
C THR A 49 4.33 -9.50 9.54
N GLY A 50 3.24 -10.21 9.81
CA GLY A 50 3.14 -11.21 10.88
C GLY A 50 2.81 -10.61 12.26
N ILE A 51 2.58 -9.30 12.35
CA ILE A 51 2.15 -8.60 13.56
C ILE A 51 0.68 -8.22 13.37
N PRO A 52 -0.26 -8.75 14.17
CA PRO A 52 -1.70 -8.56 13.95
C PRO A 52 -2.16 -7.09 13.92
N GLU A 53 -1.53 -6.24 14.73
CA GLU A 53 -1.83 -4.80 14.77
C GLU A 53 -1.55 -4.08 13.44
N HIS A 54 -0.65 -4.64 12.61
CA HIS A 54 -0.30 -4.07 11.31
C HIS A 54 -1.34 -4.37 10.22
N ASP A 55 -2.19 -5.38 10.40
CA ASP A 55 -3.11 -5.84 9.35
C ASP A 55 -4.18 -4.80 9.00
N VAL A 56 -4.47 -3.88 9.92
CA VAL A 56 -5.47 -2.83 9.71
C VAL A 56 -4.92 -1.53 9.12
N TYR A 57 -3.62 -1.35 9.02
CA TYR A 57 -2.99 -0.07 8.67
C TYR A 57 -3.39 0.47 7.30
N ALA A 58 -3.49 -0.39 6.29
CA ALA A 58 -3.91 0.02 4.95
C ALA A 58 -5.38 0.47 4.92
N ARG A 59 -6.27 -0.29 5.53
CA ARG A 59 -7.68 0.05 5.69
C ARG A 59 -7.83 1.37 6.45
N ASP A 60 -7.09 1.53 7.53
CA ASP A 60 -7.17 2.73 8.37
C ASP A 60 -6.61 3.97 7.67
N PHE A 61 -5.61 3.83 6.78
CA PHE A 61 -5.19 4.90 5.89
C PHE A 61 -6.33 5.32 4.93
N ILE A 62 -6.98 4.36 4.28
CA ILE A 62 -8.09 4.62 3.34
C ILE A 62 -9.25 5.33 4.06
N ARG A 63 -9.66 4.83 5.22
CA ARG A 63 -10.71 5.44 6.05
C ARG A 63 -10.33 6.86 6.52
N ALA A 64 -9.09 7.05 6.95
CA ALA A 64 -8.60 8.36 7.36
C ALA A 64 -8.57 9.35 6.18
N THR A 65 -8.19 8.88 4.98
CA THR A 65 -8.26 9.67 3.75
C THR A 65 -9.68 10.14 3.47
N GLU A 66 -10.66 9.24 3.52
CA GLU A 66 -12.08 9.56 3.33
C GLU A 66 -12.56 10.59 4.36
N TRP A 67 -12.23 10.39 5.63
CA TRP A 67 -12.60 11.32 6.69
C TRP A 67 -11.95 12.70 6.50
N ILE A 68 -10.65 12.77 6.17
CA ILE A 68 -9.93 14.01 5.93
C ILE A 68 -10.59 14.78 4.79
N ARG A 69 -10.92 14.13 3.68
CA ARG A 69 -11.56 14.74 2.52
C ARG A 69 -12.97 15.24 2.80
N ALA A 70 -13.71 14.55 3.67
CA ALA A 70 -15.07 14.94 4.04
C ALA A 70 -15.13 16.04 5.10
N ASN A 71 -14.15 16.12 6.02
CA ASN A 71 -14.24 16.97 7.21
C ASN A 71 -13.26 18.15 7.22
N LEU A 72 -12.22 18.12 6.40
CA LEU A 72 -11.22 19.19 6.31
C LEU A 72 -11.27 19.78 4.90
N PRO A 73 -12.12 20.81 4.67
CA PRO A 73 -12.36 21.35 3.34
C PRO A 73 -11.10 21.97 2.73
N GLY A 74 -10.92 21.76 1.43
CA GLY A 74 -9.84 22.32 0.63
C GLY A 74 -8.55 21.50 0.60
N VAL A 75 -8.27 20.68 1.62
CA VAL A 75 -7.00 19.94 1.72
C VAL A 75 -6.87 18.82 0.69
N ASN A 76 -5.63 18.42 0.43
CA ASN A 76 -5.28 17.28 -0.38
C ASN A 76 -4.69 16.15 0.47
N VAL A 77 -4.60 14.93 -0.09
CA VAL A 77 -4.03 13.77 0.59
C VAL A 77 -3.00 13.09 -0.29
N SER A 78 -1.85 12.75 0.28
CA SER A 78 -0.77 12.00 -0.36
C SER A 78 -0.46 10.71 0.38
N GLY A 79 0.30 9.81 -0.27
CA GLY A 79 0.84 8.61 0.39
C GLY A 79 1.98 7.98 -0.37
N GLY A 80 2.96 7.45 0.36
CA GLY A 80 4.10 6.68 -0.15
C GLY A 80 3.74 5.21 -0.31
N ILE A 81 3.21 4.82 -1.47
CA ILE A 81 2.53 3.54 -1.71
C ILE A 81 3.43 2.32 -1.51
N SER A 82 4.72 2.44 -1.86
CA SER A 82 5.65 1.29 -1.85
C SER A 82 5.89 0.70 -0.47
N ASN A 83 5.65 1.46 0.61
CA ASN A 83 5.79 0.98 1.99
C ASN A 83 4.79 -0.13 2.32
N LEU A 84 3.58 -0.07 1.74
CA LEU A 84 2.50 -1.03 1.98
C LEU A 84 2.96 -2.47 1.88
N SER A 85 3.71 -2.79 0.84
CA SER A 85 4.07 -4.15 0.43
C SER A 85 5.48 -4.57 0.87
N PHE A 86 6.02 -3.95 1.92
CA PHE A 86 7.39 -4.19 2.37
C PHE A 86 7.64 -5.67 2.72
N ALA A 87 6.66 -6.36 3.32
CA ALA A 87 6.73 -7.77 3.67
C ALA A 87 6.93 -8.70 2.45
N PHE A 88 6.55 -8.24 1.25
CA PHE A 88 6.63 -9.01 0.00
C PHE A 88 7.79 -8.60 -0.92
N ARG A 89 8.88 -8.03 -0.37
CA ARG A 89 10.07 -7.72 -1.15
C ARG A 89 10.60 -8.94 -1.89
N GLY A 90 10.90 -8.77 -3.19
CA GLY A 90 11.34 -9.86 -4.07
C GLY A 90 10.22 -10.62 -4.78
N VAL A 91 8.95 -10.33 -4.47
CA VAL A 91 7.78 -10.90 -5.17
C VAL A 91 7.00 -9.77 -5.86
N ASP A 92 7.57 -9.23 -6.94
CA ASP A 92 7.04 -8.03 -7.60
C ASP A 92 5.60 -8.18 -8.09
N ARG A 93 5.18 -9.38 -8.51
CA ARG A 93 3.80 -9.66 -8.92
C ARG A 93 2.80 -9.35 -7.79
N VAL A 94 3.08 -9.82 -6.57
CA VAL A 94 2.25 -9.57 -5.39
C VAL A 94 2.28 -8.08 -5.02
N ARG A 95 3.47 -7.48 -5.03
CA ARG A 95 3.63 -6.06 -4.69
C ARG A 95 2.86 -5.15 -5.63
N ARG A 96 2.92 -5.39 -6.95
CA ARG A 96 2.17 -4.61 -7.94
C ARG A 96 0.67 -4.70 -7.70
N ALA A 97 0.15 -5.91 -7.47
CA ALA A 97 -1.26 -6.10 -7.16
C ALA A 97 -1.69 -5.33 -5.90
N MET A 98 -0.91 -5.42 -4.81
CA MET A 98 -1.18 -4.66 -3.58
C MET A 98 -1.18 -3.14 -3.81
N HIS A 99 -0.20 -2.62 -4.57
CA HIS A 99 -0.15 -1.19 -4.90
C HIS A 99 -1.37 -0.74 -5.69
N SER A 100 -1.76 -1.53 -6.69
CA SER A 100 -2.90 -1.21 -7.57
C SER A 100 -4.23 -1.26 -6.81
N VAL A 101 -4.43 -2.27 -5.97
CA VAL A 101 -5.60 -2.38 -5.09
C VAL A 101 -5.66 -1.19 -4.12
N PHE A 102 -4.56 -0.86 -3.49
CA PHE A 102 -4.50 0.26 -2.55
C PHE A 102 -4.79 1.60 -3.25
N LEU A 103 -4.19 1.85 -4.41
CA LEU A 103 -4.45 3.06 -5.21
C LEU A 103 -5.90 3.15 -5.66
N TYR A 104 -6.50 2.03 -6.08
CA TYR A 104 -7.91 1.99 -6.50
C TYR A 104 -8.85 2.40 -5.37
N HIS A 105 -8.71 1.80 -4.18
CA HIS A 105 -9.55 2.12 -3.03
C HIS A 105 -9.19 3.48 -2.42
N GLY A 106 -7.91 3.84 -2.36
CA GLY A 106 -7.45 5.13 -1.88
C GLY A 106 -7.98 6.28 -2.74
N ARG A 107 -7.96 6.13 -4.08
CA ARG A 107 -8.54 7.13 -4.99
C ARG A 107 -10.04 7.30 -4.78
N LYS A 108 -10.77 6.21 -4.58
CA LYS A 108 -12.20 6.28 -4.25
C LYS A 108 -12.47 7.02 -2.93
N ALA A 109 -11.58 6.89 -1.96
CA ALA A 109 -11.62 7.61 -0.69
C ALA A 109 -11.16 9.08 -0.80
N GLY A 110 -10.60 9.50 -1.94
CA GLY A 110 -10.18 10.88 -2.19
C GLY A 110 -8.66 11.12 -2.11
N LEU A 111 -7.83 10.07 -2.17
CA LEU A 111 -6.37 10.20 -2.35
C LEU A 111 -6.06 10.93 -3.66
N ASN A 112 -5.34 12.06 -3.57
CA ASN A 112 -5.00 12.90 -4.72
C ASN A 112 -3.62 12.57 -5.30
N PHE A 113 -2.65 12.24 -4.42
CA PHE A 113 -1.26 12.03 -4.80
C PHE A 113 -0.76 10.68 -4.28
N GLY A 114 -0.18 9.87 -5.17
CA GLY A 114 0.49 8.62 -4.81
C GLY A 114 1.96 8.68 -5.22
N ILE A 115 2.87 8.49 -4.27
CA ILE A 115 4.30 8.38 -4.55
C ILE A 115 4.59 6.89 -4.76
N VAL A 116 4.77 6.50 -6.02
CA VAL A 116 4.97 5.10 -6.42
C VAL A 116 5.79 5.02 -7.70
N ASN A 117 6.55 3.95 -7.87
CA ASN A 117 7.14 3.64 -9.17
C ASN A 117 6.03 3.12 -10.11
N PRO A 118 5.71 3.81 -11.22
CA PRO A 118 4.65 3.38 -12.15
C PRO A 118 4.82 1.96 -12.69
N ALA A 119 6.06 1.50 -12.87
CA ALA A 119 6.36 0.12 -13.28
C ALA A 119 6.00 -0.94 -12.22
N MET A 120 5.67 -0.50 -11.00
CA MET A 120 5.26 -1.35 -9.87
C MET A 120 3.75 -1.25 -9.61
N THR A 121 2.97 -0.98 -10.65
CA THR A 121 1.49 -0.99 -10.63
C THR A 121 0.97 -1.73 -11.86
N ASP A 122 -0.18 -2.36 -11.72
CA ASP A 122 -0.93 -3.01 -12.80
C ASP A 122 -2.29 -2.29 -12.96
N LEU A 123 -2.99 -2.49 -14.07
CA LEU A 123 -4.38 -2.08 -14.18
C LEU A 123 -5.22 -2.99 -13.27
N TYR A 124 -6.07 -2.38 -12.43
CA TYR A 124 -6.84 -3.11 -11.41
C TYR A 124 -7.68 -4.24 -12.02
N GLU A 125 -8.29 -3.99 -13.17
CA GLU A 125 -9.15 -4.93 -13.91
C GLU A 125 -8.36 -6.07 -14.59
N GLU A 126 -7.04 -5.91 -14.76
CA GLU A 126 -6.16 -6.91 -15.39
C GLU A 126 -5.43 -7.79 -14.37
N ILE A 127 -5.58 -7.51 -13.08
CA ILE A 127 -5.00 -8.36 -12.02
C ILE A 127 -5.71 -9.72 -12.05
N GLU A 128 -4.90 -10.78 -12.00
CA GLU A 128 -5.42 -12.14 -11.94
C GLU A 128 -6.41 -12.29 -10.78
N PRO A 129 -7.61 -12.90 -11.00
CA PRO A 129 -8.71 -12.89 -10.02
C PRO A 129 -8.38 -13.44 -8.64
N GLU A 130 -7.57 -14.51 -8.54
CA GLU A 130 -7.13 -15.07 -7.27
C GLU A 130 -6.26 -14.06 -6.51
N LEU A 131 -5.27 -13.48 -7.19
CA LEU A 131 -4.38 -12.49 -6.60
C LEU A 131 -5.11 -11.19 -6.23
N LEU A 132 -6.06 -10.75 -7.05
CA LEU A 132 -6.89 -9.58 -6.76
C LEU A 132 -7.65 -9.79 -5.44
N ALA A 133 -8.34 -10.93 -5.30
CA ALA A 133 -9.10 -11.24 -4.09
C ALA A 133 -8.21 -11.28 -2.83
N LEU A 134 -7.04 -11.93 -2.93
CA LEU A 134 -6.08 -12.01 -1.83
C LEU A 134 -5.51 -10.63 -1.46
N ALA A 135 -5.17 -9.81 -2.45
CA ALA A 135 -4.66 -8.46 -2.22
C ALA A 135 -5.72 -7.54 -1.60
N GLU A 136 -6.99 -7.65 -2.04
CA GLU A 136 -8.11 -6.92 -1.43
C GLU A 136 -8.37 -7.34 0.02
N ASP A 137 -8.33 -8.63 0.31
CA ASP A 137 -8.52 -9.14 1.67
C ASP A 137 -7.46 -8.56 2.62
N VAL A 138 -6.19 -8.44 2.18
CA VAL A 138 -5.12 -7.82 2.97
C VAL A 138 -5.28 -6.31 3.06
N VAL A 139 -5.44 -5.61 1.94
CA VAL A 139 -5.49 -4.13 1.92
C VAL A 139 -6.70 -3.60 2.68
N LEU A 140 -7.82 -4.29 2.63
CA LEU A 140 -9.06 -3.89 3.29
C LEU A 140 -9.28 -4.58 4.65
N ALA A 141 -8.34 -5.40 5.09
CA ALA A 141 -8.43 -6.17 6.33
C ALA A 141 -9.78 -6.92 6.45
N ARG A 142 -10.16 -7.66 5.39
CA ARG A 142 -11.46 -8.34 5.32
C ARG A 142 -11.52 -9.64 6.12
N ARG A 143 -10.36 -10.30 6.32
CA ARG A 143 -10.25 -11.61 6.96
C ARG A 143 -9.02 -11.68 7.86
N THR A 144 -9.11 -12.44 8.91
CA THR A 144 -7.99 -12.64 9.86
C THR A 144 -6.82 -13.36 9.19
N GLU A 145 -7.09 -14.32 8.29
CA GLU A 145 -6.07 -15.13 7.61
C GLU A 145 -5.56 -14.50 6.31
N ALA A 146 -5.93 -13.24 6.01
CA ALA A 146 -5.61 -12.58 4.75
C ALA A 146 -4.09 -12.52 4.49
N ALA A 147 -3.32 -12.17 5.52
CA ALA A 147 -1.87 -12.07 5.44
C ALA A 147 -1.22 -13.42 5.14
N GLU A 148 -1.66 -14.48 5.81
CA GLU A 148 -1.17 -15.86 5.63
C GLU A 148 -1.51 -16.39 4.23
N ASN A 149 -2.74 -16.16 3.76
CA ASN A 149 -3.17 -16.58 2.43
C ASN A 149 -2.37 -15.90 1.32
N LEU A 150 -2.12 -14.60 1.43
CA LEU A 150 -1.30 -13.88 0.46
C LEU A 150 0.17 -14.31 0.53
N ALA A 151 0.70 -14.60 1.72
CA ALA A 151 2.05 -15.13 1.89
C ALA A 151 2.20 -16.51 1.22
N ALA A 152 1.24 -17.41 1.39
CA ALA A 152 1.23 -18.73 0.73
C ALA A 152 1.21 -18.59 -0.80
N TYR A 153 0.42 -17.67 -1.35
CA TYR A 153 0.43 -17.33 -2.77
C TYR A 153 1.82 -16.83 -3.22
N ALA A 154 2.42 -15.92 -2.45
CA ALA A 154 3.74 -15.36 -2.75
C ALA A 154 4.83 -16.43 -2.81
N GLU A 155 4.83 -17.39 -1.89
CA GLU A 155 5.78 -18.51 -1.90
C GLU A 155 5.58 -19.42 -3.11
N ARG A 156 4.33 -19.70 -3.52
CA ARG A 156 4.03 -20.47 -4.73
C ARG A 156 4.63 -19.80 -5.98
N VAL A 157 4.38 -18.50 -6.15
CA VAL A 157 4.92 -17.71 -7.29
C VAL A 157 6.45 -17.66 -7.29
N ARG A 158 7.06 -17.56 -6.11
CA ARG A 158 8.54 -17.59 -5.97
C ARG A 158 9.11 -18.92 -6.42
N GLY A 159 8.51 -20.04 -5.99
CA GLY A 159 8.90 -21.40 -6.38
C GLY A 159 8.78 -21.65 -7.89
N GLU A 160 7.72 -21.18 -8.53
CA GLU A 160 7.53 -21.26 -9.99
C GLU A 160 8.63 -20.51 -10.76
N LYS A 161 9.02 -19.32 -10.32
CA LYS A 161 10.09 -18.52 -10.93
C LYS A 161 11.46 -19.21 -10.81
N GLU A 162 11.76 -19.80 -9.68
CA GLU A 162 13.00 -20.56 -9.45
C GLU A 162 13.06 -21.83 -10.30
N ALA A 163 11.95 -22.56 -10.39
CA ALA A 163 11.84 -23.77 -11.22
C ALA A 163 11.99 -23.45 -12.71
N GLY A 164 11.33 -22.40 -13.20
CA GLY A 164 11.45 -21.90 -14.57
C GLY A 164 12.85 -21.38 -14.90
N GLY A 165 13.48 -20.66 -13.98
CA GLY A 165 14.86 -20.19 -14.13
C GLY A 165 15.89 -21.32 -14.19
N ARG A 166 15.72 -22.39 -13.41
CA ARG A 166 16.56 -23.59 -13.46
C ARG A 166 16.38 -24.37 -14.76
N ALA A 167 15.16 -24.46 -15.28
CA ALA A 167 14.89 -25.13 -16.56
C ALA A 167 15.56 -24.37 -17.73
N ALA A 168 15.43 -23.04 -17.79
CA ALA A 168 16.05 -22.21 -18.82
C ALA A 168 17.58 -22.26 -18.76
N ALA A 169 18.19 -22.17 -17.58
CA ALA A 169 19.64 -22.29 -17.40
C ALA A 169 20.16 -23.69 -17.74
N GLY A 170 19.32 -24.74 -17.55
CA GLY A 170 19.65 -26.12 -17.91
C GLY A 170 19.64 -26.38 -19.42
N GLU A 171 18.90 -25.62 -20.21
CA GLU A 171 18.85 -25.73 -21.67
C GLU A 171 19.97 -24.94 -22.37
N GLU A 172 20.35 -23.79 -21.86
CA GLU A 172 21.38 -22.91 -22.45
C GLU A 172 22.77 -23.59 -22.52
N TRP A 173 23.19 -24.30 -21.47
CA TRP A 173 24.48 -24.95 -21.48
C TRP A 173 24.57 -26.18 -22.41
N ARG A 174 23.40 -26.82 -22.75
CA ARG A 174 23.31 -27.94 -23.69
C ARG A 174 23.42 -27.50 -25.15
N SER A 175 23.23 -26.24 -25.46
CA SER A 175 23.31 -25.69 -26.81
C SER A 175 24.67 -25.08 -27.15
N LEU A 176 25.62 -25.05 -26.21
CA LEU A 176 26.97 -24.55 -26.45
C LEU A 176 27.79 -25.60 -27.21
N PRO A 177 28.45 -25.25 -28.33
CA PRO A 177 29.32 -26.20 -29.04
C PRO A 177 30.50 -26.59 -28.14
N VAL A 178 30.71 -27.89 -28.03
CA VAL A 178 31.90 -28.47 -27.37
C VAL A 178 33.08 -28.21 -28.29
N GLY A 179 33.94 -27.25 -27.91
CA GLY A 179 35.20 -26.93 -28.61
C GLY A 179 36.27 -27.97 -28.31
#